data_e56dacac66fc13b64d5aad78cfc45923
#
_entry.id   e56dacac66fc13b64d5aad78cfc45923
#
_cell.length_a   1.000
_cell.length_b   1.000
_cell.length_c   1.000
_cell.angle_alpha   90.00
_cell.angle_beta   90.00
_cell.angle_gamma   90.00
#
_symmetry.space_group_name_H-M   'P 1'
#
loop_
_entity.id
_entity.type
_entity.pdbx_description
1 polymer ?
#
loop_
_entity_poly.entity_id
_entity_poly.type
_entity_poly.pdbx_seq_one_letter_code
_entity_poly.pdbx_strand_id
1 'polypeptide(L)'
;MVLGAVITAAGMSSRMGXFKPLLNIGAISVSQRIITTLKQAGTEIIVVVTGFHADELEHHLAQNQVMFLRNNHPESTEMFDSAVIGLKYLYPQCSRILFSPVDVPLFTADTIKELLITPGDIIVPTYEGLPGHPILISSTVAQKVCHTNAPGGLRKTLQQCGHISYVEVPDKGILYDMDTPEDFEALLAYHNHQ
;
A
#
# COMPACT_ATOMS: atom_id res chain seq x y z
N MET A 1 3.81 5.59 20.19
CA MET A 1 3.77 5.93 18.76
C MET A 1 2.80 5.01 18.05
N VAL A 2 1.86 5.58 17.26
CA VAL A 2 0.88 4.78 16.53
C VAL A 2 1.29 4.68 15.06
N LEU A 3 1.37 3.46 14.57
CA LEU A 3 1.68 3.18 13.16
C LEU A 3 0.37 2.85 12.44
N GLY A 4 0.09 3.58 11.39
CA GLY A 4 -1.05 3.31 10.53
C GLY A 4 -0.63 2.84 9.17
N ALA A 5 -1.59 2.37 8.39
CA ALA A 5 -1.34 2.00 7.00
C ALA A 5 -2.56 2.29 6.16
N VAL A 6 -2.33 2.72 4.92
CA VAL A 6 -3.39 2.84 3.93
C VAL A 6 -3.10 1.86 2.80
N ILE A 7 -4.11 1.06 2.46
CA ILE A 7 -4.06 0.16 1.31
C ILE A 7 -5.03 0.73 0.27
N THR A 8 -4.52 1.05 -0.91
CA THR A 8 -5.40 1.55 -1.98
C THR A 8 -5.87 0.38 -2.83
N ALA A 9 -7.19 0.23 -2.89
CA ALA A 9 -7.83 -0.89 -3.58
C ALA A 9 -9.09 -0.43 -4.34
N ALA A 10 -9.10 0.82 -4.81
CA ALA A 10 -10.28 1.38 -5.44
C ALA A 10 -10.32 1.20 -6.96
N GLY A 11 -9.24 0.73 -7.57
CA GLY A 11 -9.13 0.63 -9.01
C GLY A 11 -9.96 -0.49 -9.61
N MET A 12 -10.14 -0.43 -10.93
CA MET A 12 -10.99 -1.37 -11.64
C MET A 12 -10.32 -2.71 -11.93
N SER A 13 -8.99 -2.79 -11.92
CA SER A 13 -8.25 -4.00 -12.28
C SER A 13 -8.50 -4.42 -13.74
N SER A 14 -8.59 -3.45 -14.62
CA SER A 14 -9.09 -3.71 -15.98
C SER A 14 -8.18 -4.64 -16.78
N ARG A 15 -6.87 -4.58 -16.58
CA ARG A 15 -5.93 -5.41 -17.35
C ARG A 15 -5.78 -6.81 -16.80
N MET A 16 -6.29 -7.07 -15.57
CA MET A 16 -6.20 -8.40 -14.95
C MET A 16 -7.36 -9.31 -15.37
N GLY A 17 -8.49 -8.72 -15.67
CA GLY A 17 -9.69 -9.50 -15.93
C GLY A 17 -10.37 -10.02 -14.67
N UNK A 18 -9.72 -9.86 -13.57
CA UNK A 18 -10.31 -10.19 -12.34
C UNK A 18 -10.06 -9.07 -11.43
N PHE A 19 -10.82 -9.12 -10.45
CA PHE A 19 -10.66 -8.06 -9.47
C PHE A 19 -9.50 -8.41 -8.55
N LYS A 20 -8.40 -7.71 -8.68
CA LYS A 20 -7.11 -8.04 -8.04
C LYS A 20 -7.19 -8.30 -6.54
N PRO A 21 -7.88 -7.46 -5.74
CA PRO A 21 -7.82 -7.67 -4.27
C PRO A 21 -8.37 -9.01 -3.81
N LEU A 22 -9.20 -9.66 -4.63
CA LEU A 22 -9.81 -10.94 -4.27
C LEU A 22 -9.06 -12.13 -4.82
N LEU A 23 -8.04 -11.93 -5.64
CA LEU A 23 -7.25 -13.05 -6.17
C LEU A 23 -6.47 -13.71 -5.04
N ASN A 24 -6.29 -15.01 -5.12
CA ASN A 24 -5.63 -15.77 -4.06
C ASN A 24 -4.14 -15.93 -4.33
N ILE A 25 -3.36 -15.79 -3.26
CA ILE A 25 -1.97 -16.20 -3.21
C ILE A 25 -1.93 -17.29 -2.14
N GLY A 26 -1.88 -18.55 -2.57
CA GLY A 26 -2.02 -19.65 -1.64
C GLY A 26 -3.43 -19.67 -1.04
N ALA A 27 -3.53 -19.73 0.27
CA ALA A 27 -4.78 -19.94 0.98
C ALA A 27 -5.58 -18.66 1.21
N ILE A 28 -4.97 -17.50 1.03
CA ILE A 28 -5.66 -16.23 1.33
C ILE A 28 -5.56 -15.29 0.13
N SER A 29 -6.41 -14.27 0.14
CA SER A 29 -6.42 -13.32 -0.96
C SER A 29 -5.25 -12.35 -0.88
N VAL A 30 -5.00 -11.68 -2.00
CA VAL A 30 -4.02 -10.61 -2.09
C VAL A 30 -4.23 -9.58 -0.98
N SER A 31 -5.47 -9.11 -0.83
CA SER A 31 -5.75 -8.08 0.18
C SER A 31 -5.55 -8.61 1.60
N GLN A 32 -5.96 -9.85 1.87
CA GLN A 32 -5.75 -10.43 3.20
C GLN A 32 -4.26 -10.61 3.51
N ARG A 33 -3.47 -10.95 2.49
CA ARG A 33 -2.05 -11.12 2.70
C ARG A 33 -1.38 -9.81 3.12
N ILE A 34 -1.72 -8.72 2.45
CA ILE A 34 -1.15 -7.42 2.82
C ILE A 34 -1.55 -7.08 4.26
N ILE A 35 -2.82 -7.27 4.61
CA ILE A 35 -3.29 -6.95 5.95
C ILE A 35 -2.53 -7.78 7.00
N THR A 36 -2.36 -9.07 6.74
CA THR A 36 -1.64 -9.95 7.65
C THR A 36 -0.21 -9.46 7.86
N THR A 37 0.48 -9.15 6.78
CA THR A 37 1.87 -8.67 6.86
C THR A 37 1.96 -7.38 7.66
N LEU A 38 1.05 -6.44 7.40
CA LEU A 38 1.04 -5.17 8.13
C LEU A 38 0.84 -5.40 9.62
N LYS A 39 -0.08 -6.29 9.98
CA LYS A 39 -0.33 -6.56 11.39
C LYS A 39 0.87 -7.23 12.05
N GLN A 40 1.51 -8.15 11.36
CA GLN A 40 2.72 -8.79 11.88
C GLN A 40 3.81 -7.78 12.19
N ALA A 41 3.85 -6.69 11.47
CA ALA A 41 4.87 -5.66 11.68
C ALA A 41 4.46 -4.60 12.70
N GLY A 42 3.29 -4.74 13.32
CA GLY A 42 2.87 -3.85 14.39
C GLY A 42 1.98 -2.70 13.96
N THR A 43 1.42 -2.74 12.77
CA THR A 43 0.50 -1.70 12.31
C THR A 43 -0.78 -1.76 13.16
N GLU A 44 -1.18 -0.61 13.71
CA GLU A 44 -2.30 -0.56 14.65
C GLU A 44 -3.61 -0.16 14.00
N ILE A 45 -3.57 0.68 12.97
CA ILE A 45 -4.77 1.14 12.27
C ILE A 45 -4.55 0.92 10.79
N ILE A 46 -5.39 0.11 10.16
CA ILE A 46 -5.29 -0.17 8.73
C ILE A 46 -6.56 0.33 8.05
N VAL A 47 -6.38 1.19 7.06
CA VAL A 47 -7.47 1.70 6.22
C VAL A 47 -7.35 1.06 4.84
N VAL A 48 -8.45 0.50 4.37
CA VAL A 48 -8.56 0.02 2.99
C VAL A 48 -9.46 0.99 2.25
N VAL A 49 -8.92 1.63 1.21
CA VAL A 49 -9.71 2.56 0.41
C VAL A 49 -10.30 1.78 -0.76
N THR A 50 -11.63 1.69 -0.78
CA THR A 50 -12.38 0.92 -1.76
C THR A 50 -13.03 1.82 -2.80
N GLY A 51 -13.43 1.25 -3.92
CA GLY A 51 -14.08 1.99 -4.99
C GLY A 51 -14.84 1.03 -5.89
N PHE A 52 -14.28 0.65 -7.04
CA PHE A 52 -14.89 -0.40 -7.84
C PHE A 52 -15.01 -1.66 -6.99
N HIS A 53 -16.16 -2.33 -7.06
CA HIS A 53 -16.44 -3.55 -6.30
C HIS A 53 -16.30 -3.37 -4.80
N ALA A 54 -16.62 -2.17 -4.30
CA ALA A 54 -16.45 -1.87 -2.88
C ALA A 54 -17.25 -2.83 -1.99
N ASP A 55 -18.52 -3.08 -2.35
CA ASP A 55 -19.36 -3.97 -1.53
C ASP A 55 -18.72 -5.34 -1.41
N GLU A 56 -18.22 -5.85 -2.52
CA GLU A 56 -17.65 -7.19 -2.58
C GLU A 56 -16.38 -7.28 -1.71
N LEU A 57 -15.50 -6.29 -1.85
CA LEU A 57 -14.25 -6.29 -1.10
C LEU A 57 -14.50 -6.08 0.39
N GLU A 58 -15.40 -5.16 0.74
CA GLU A 58 -15.71 -4.91 2.15
C GLU A 58 -16.31 -6.15 2.79
N HIS A 59 -17.17 -6.86 2.08
CA HIS A 59 -17.72 -8.11 2.59
C HIS A 59 -16.62 -9.14 2.80
N HIS A 60 -15.72 -9.26 1.84
CA HIS A 60 -14.62 -10.22 1.90
C HIS A 60 -13.71 -9.97 3.10
N LEU A 61 -13.47 -8.69 3.42
CA LEU A 61 -12.54 -8.31 4.49
C LEU A 61 -13.24 -7.98 5.81
N ALA A 62 -14.54 -8.27 5.93
CA ALA A 62 -15.33 -7.83 7.08
C ALA A 62 -14.77 -8.32 8.41
N GLN A 63 -14.10 -9.47 8.43
CA GLN A 63 -13.55 -10.05 9.66
C GLN A 63 -12.07 -9.78 9.85
N ASN A 64 -11.47 -8.94 9.02
CA ASN A 64 -10.02 -8.72 9.06
C ASN A 64 -9.60 -7.51 9.90
N GLN A 65 -10.56 -6.86 10.58
CA GLN A 65 -10.28 -5.78 11.54
C GLN A 65 -9.57 -4.62 10.87
N VAL A 66 -10.17 -4.12 9.82
CA VAL A 66 -9.68 -2.95 9.10
C VAL A 66 -10.80 -1.94 8.97
N MET A 67 -10.44 -0.69 8.72
CA MET A 67 -11.37 0.39 8.46
C MET A 67 -11.54 0.55 6.96
N PHE A 68 -12.78 0.71 6.49
CA PHE A 68 -13.02 0.97 5.07
C PHE A 68 -13.40 2.42 4.86
N LEU A 69 -12.78 3.04 3.86
CA LEU A 69 -13.16 4.35 3.38
C LEU A 69 -13.39 4.25 1.88
N ARG A 70 -14.46 4.85 1.40
CA ARG A 70 -14.79 4.73 -0.02
C ARG A 70 -14.30 5.92 -0.81
N ASN A 71 -13.72 5.63 -1.96
CA ASN A 71 -13.56 6.61 -3.02
C ASN A 71 -14.84 6.54 -3.84
N ASN A 72 -15.66 7.57 -3.73
CA ASN A 72 -16.98 7.57 -4.38
C ASN A 72 -16.91 7.89 -5.87
N HIS A 73 -15.73 8.21 -6.38
CA HIS A 73 -15.54 8.55 -7.79
C HIS A 73 -14.36 7.80 -8.38
N PRO A 74 -14.36 6.46 -8.27
CA PRO A 74 -13.18 5.72 -8.73
C PRO A 74 -12.99 5.78 -10.24
N GLU A 75 -14.07 6.05 -10.98
CA GLU A 75 -13.98 6.11 -12.44
C GLU A 75 -13.30 7.38 -12.93
N SER A 76 -13.22 8.42 -12.10
CA SER A 76 -12.67 9.70 -12.53
C SER A 76 -11.49 10.17 -11.69
N THR A 77 -10.97 9.30 -10.82
CA THR A 77 -9.83 9.64 -9.97
C THR A 77 -8.73 8.61 -10.14
N GLU A 78 -7.58 8.88 -9.54
CA GLU A 78 -6.42 8.03 -9.64
C GLU A 78 -6.01 7.51 -8.27
N MET A 79 -5.00 6.64 -8.24
CA MET A 79 -4.54 6.07 -6.99
C MET A 79 -4.12 7.13 -5.99
N PHE A 80 -3.54 8.23 -6.45
CA PHE A 80 -3.17 9.33 -5.56
C PHE A 80 -4.38 9.84 -4.78
N ASP A 81 -5.52 10.00 -5.47
CA ASP A 81 -6.74 10.49 -4.80
C ASP A 81 -7.20 9.52 -3.72
N SER A 82 -7.12 8.22 -4.00
CA SER A 82 -7.46 7.22 -3.00
C SER A 82 -6.48 7.25 -1.83
N ALA A 83 -5.19 7.40 -2.12
CA ALA A 83 -4.19 7.50 -1.06
C ALA A 83 -4.51 8.68 -0.14
N VAL A 84 -4.89 9.83 -0.71
CA VAL A 84 -5.21 11.02 0.08
C VAL A 84 -6.40 10.76 1.00
N ILE A 85 -7.42 10.04 0.51
CA ILE A 85 -8.57 9.70 1.36
C ILE A 85 -8.10 8.99 2.64
N GLY A 86 -7.24 8.00 2.48
CA GLY A 86 -6.75 7.25 3.63
C GLY A 86 -5.82 8.07 4.51
N LEU A 87 -4.93 8.86 3.90
CA LEU A 87 -3.98 9.66 4.66
C LEU A 87 -4.69 10.71 5.50
N LYS A 88 -5.75 11.33 4.97
CA LYS A 88 -6.51 12.33 5.73
C LYS A 88 -7.10 11.73 7.00
N TYR A 89 -7.56 10.49 6.92
CA TYR A 89 -8.10 9.82 8.11
C TYR A 89 -7.00 9.51 9.12
N LEU A 90 -5.82 9.11 8.63
CA LEU A 90 -4.78 8.57 9.49
C LEU A 90 -3.85 9.61 10.10
N TYR A 91 -3.52 10.70 9.38
CA TYR A 91 -2.45 11.54 9.88
C TYR A 91 -2.76 12.24 11.21
N PRO A 92 -4.03 12.55 11.55
CA PRO A 92 -4.26 13.16 12.86
C PRO A 92 -4.07 12.19 14.02
N GLN A 93 -4.06 10.88 13.78
CA GLN A 93 -4.04 9.90 14.86
C GLN A 93 -2.86 8.96 14.82
N CYS A 94 -2.01 9.05 13.80
CA CYS A 94 -0.83 8.20 13.66
C CYS A 94 0.41 9.07 13.54
N SER A 95 1.51 8.63 14.14
CA SER A 95 2.76 9.34 13.99
C SER A 95 3.46 8.99 12.69
N ARG A 96 3.26 7.76 12.20
CA ARG A 96 3.84 7.28 10.95
C ARG A 96 2.81 6.44 10.21
N ILE A 97 2.90 6.45 8.89
CA ILE A 97 1.89 5.80 8.04
C ILE A 97 2.61 5.07 6.91
N LEU A 98 2.23 3.80 6.72
CA LEU A 98 2.67 3.01 5.56
C LEU A 98 1.67 3.16 4.43
N PHE A 99 2.18 3.32 3.23
CA PHE A 99 1.35 3.33 2.03
C PHE A 99 1.64 2.07 1.22
N SER A 100 0.58 1.33 0.89
CA SER A 100 0.70 0.10 0.13
C SER A 100 -0.41 0.02 -0.90
N PRO A 101 -0.09 0.09 -2.20
CA PRO A 101 -1.11 -0.25 -3.18
C PRO A 101 -1.39 -1.74 -3.10
N VAL A 102 -2.62 -2.13 -3.39
CA VAL A 102 -3.00 -3.54 -3.33
C VAL A 102 -2.25 -4.37 -4.38
N ASP A 103 -1.68 -3.71 -5.37
CA ASP A 103 -0.97 -4.36 -6.47
C ASP A 103 0.37 -4.96 -6.06
N VAL A 104 0.92 -4.59 -4.91
CA VAL A 104 2.26 -5.04 -4.50
C VAL A 104 2.13 -5.77 -3.17
N PRO A 105 1.77 -7.08 -3.21
CA PRO A 105 1.38 -7.76 -1.97
C PRO A 105 2.46 -8.60 -1.31
N LEU A 106 3.66 -8.73 -1.87
CA LEU A 106 4.61 -9.74 -1.39
C LEU A 106 5.71 -9.22 -0.47
N PHE A 107 5.70 -7.93 -0.12
CA PHE A 107 6.69 -7.45 0.84
C PHE A 107 6.51 -8.17 2.18
N THR A 108 7.58 -8.23 2.96
CA THR A 108 7.57 -8.98 4.23
C THR A 108 7.50 -8.03 5.41
N ALA A 109 7.13 -8.61 6.57
CA ALA A 109 7.15 -7.86 7.82
C ALA A 109 8.55 -7.39 8.18
N ASP A 110 9.57 -8.19 7.86
CA ASP A 110 10.96 -7.78 8.13
C ASP A 110 11.33 -6.53 7.34
N THR A 111 10.84 -6.41 6.11
CA THR A 111 11.05 -5.18 5.34
C THR A 111 10.46 -3.97 6.05
N ILE A 112 9.22 -4.10 6.52
CA ILE A 112 8.60 -2.98 7.25
C ILE A 112 9.43 -2.61 8.47
N LYS A 113 9.93 -3.61 9.20
CA LYS A 113 10.75 -3.33 10.38
C LYS A 113 12.03 -2.58 10.02
N GLU A 114 12.62 -2.89 8.86
CA GLU A 114 13.78 -2.14 8.39
C GLU A 114 13.42 -0.68 8.09
N LEU A 115 12.25 -0.46 7.49
CA LEU A 115 11.80 0.91 7.25
C LEU A 115 11.65 1.66 8.56
N LEU A 116 11.08 0.99 9.57
CA LEU A 116 10.77 1.64 10.85
C LEU A 116 12.01 2.10 11.59
N ILE A 117 13.14 1.41 11.44
CA ILE A 117 14.38 1.79 12.13
C ILE A 117 15.25 2.74 11.30
N THR A 118 14.87 3.00 10.05
CA THR A 118 15.62 3.92 9.20
C THR A 118 15.19 5.35 9.53
N PRO A 119 16.13 6.27 9.80
CA PRO A 119 15.71 7.63 10.11
C PRO A 119 15.23 8.38 8.89
N GLY A 120 14.30 9.30 9.10
CA GLY A 120 13.79 10.17 8.07
C GLY A 120 12.27 10.23 8.07
N ASP A 121 11.75 11.20 7.33
CA ASP A 121 10.31 11.41 7.24
C ASP A 121 9.67 10.66 6.08
N ILE A 122 10.46 10.27 5.07
CA ILE A 122 9.98 9.49 3.92
C ILE A 122 11.00 8.39 3.68
N ILE A 123 10.56 7.13 3.82
CA ILE A 123 11.46 5.99 3.68
C ILE A 123 10.92 5.08 2.58
N VAL A 124 11.76 4.78 1.60
CA VAL A 124 11.39 3.95 0.44
C VAL A 124 12.33 2.75 0.39
N PRO A 125 11.81 1.53 0.35
CA PRO A 125 12.68 0.36 0.24
C PRO A 125 13.19 0.21 -1.19
N THR A 126 14.41 -0.30 -1.33
CA THR A 126 14.95 -0.65 -2.64
C THR A 126 15.42 -2.09 -2.62
N TYR A 127 15.37 -2.72 -3.79
CA TYR A 127 15.96 -4.03 -4.01
C TYR A 127 16.84 -3.93 -5.24
N GLU A 128 18.13 -4.20 -5.06
CA GLU A 128 19.12 -4.01 -6.12
C GLU A 128 18.98 -2.62 -6.75
N GLY A 129 18.77 -1.63 -5.89
CA GLY A 129 18.68 -0.24 -6.30
C GLY A 129 17.33 0.22 -6.84
N LEU A 130 16.38 -0.70 -7.03
CA LEU A 130 15.08 -0.36 -7.59
C LEU A 130 14.08 -0.11 -6.47
N PRO A 131 13.39 1.03 -6.49
CA PRO A 131 12.46 1.35 -5.40
C PRO A 131 11.17 0.54 -5.50
N GLY A 132 10.61 0.22 -4.34
CA GLY A 132 9.37 -0.54 -4.26
C GLY A 132 8.46 -0.06 -3.16
N HIS A 133 7.63 -0.96 -2.67
CA HIS A 133 6.62 -0.67 -1.64
C HIS A 133 6.76 -1.67 -0.51
N PRO A 134 6.25 -1.33 0.68
CA PRO A 134 5.47 -0.12 1.03
C PRO A 134 6.39 1.08 1.25
N ILE A 135 5.78 2.27 1.27
CA ILE A 135 6.49 3.51 1.59
C ILE A 135 6.06 3.94 2.98
N LEU A 136 7.01 4.39 3.80
CA LEU A 136 6.72 4.85 5.15
C LEU A 136 6.89 6.36 5.21
N ILE A 137 5.88 7.07 5.71
CA ILE A 137 5.96 8.53 5.83
C ILE A 137 5.55 8.95 7.23
N SER A 138 6.08 10.11 7.66
CA SER A 138 5.65 10.71 8.92
C SER A 138 4.27 11.36 8.77
N SER A 139 3.63 11.62 9.90
CA SER A 139 2.34 12.34 9.88
C SER A 139 2.50 13.73 9.28
N THR A 140 3.63 14.39 9.54
CA THR A 140 3.88 15.71 8.98
C THR A 140 3.91 15.67 7.46
N VAL A 141 4.59 14.67 6.89
CA VAL A 141 4.63 14.52 5.43
C VAL A 141 3.24 14.16 4.91
N ALA A 142 2.53 13.27 5.60
CA ALA A 142 1.17 12.92 5.17
C ALA A 142 0.27 14.15 5.10
N GLN A 143 0.37 15.02 6.09
CA GLN A 143 -0.41 16.26 6.08
C GLN A 143 -0.06 17.13 4.89
N LYS A 144 1.24 17.26 4.59
CA LYS A 144 1.68 18.04 3.43
C LYS A 144 1.13 17.45 2.12
N VAL A 145 1.18 16.12 2.00
CA VAL A 145 0.65 15.44 0.82
C VAL A 145 -0.83 15.76 0.63
N CYS A 146 -1.60 15.72 1.71
CA CYS A 146 -3.03 15.97 1.64
C CYS A 146 -3.38 17.41 1.28
N HIS A 147 -2.45 18.35 1.48
CA HIS A 147 -2.67 19.75 1.16
C HIS A 147 -1.97 20.19 -0.12
N THR A 148 -1.48 19.22 -0.90
CA THR A 148 -0.77 19.50 -2.13
C THR A 148 -1.62 19.10 -3.33
N ASN A 149 -1.67 19.97 -4.32
CA ASN A 149 -2.26 19.65 -5.61
C ASN A 149 -1.19 18.94 -6.42
N ALA A 150 -1.35 17.65 -6.63
CA ALA A 150 -0.22 16.85 -7.09
C ALA A 150 -0.41 16.21 -8.45
N PRO A 151 -0.19 16.94 -9.52
CA PRO A 151 -0.09 16.27 -10.81
C PRO A 151 1.14 15.37 -10.82
N GLY A 152 1.00 14.14 -11.22
CA GLY A 152 2.12 13.21 -11.31
C GLY A 152 2.18 12.16 -10.23
N GLY A 153 1.20 12.14 -9.32
CA GLY A 153 1.04 11.04 -8.40
C GLY A 153 1.82 11.18 -7.11
N LEU A 154 1.77 10.12 -6.30
CA LEU A 154 2.29 10.17 -4.94
C LEU A 154 3.80 10.32 -4.90
N ARG A 155 4.54 9.58 -5.72
CA ARG A 155 6.00 9.65 -5.67
C ARG A 155 6.51 11.07 -5.95
N LYS A 156 5.96 11.71 -6.98
CA LYS A 156 6.35 13.06 -7.32
C LYS A 156 6.00 14.04 -6.21
N THR A 157 4.83 13.85 -5.62
CA THR A 157 4.39 14.68 -4.50
C THR A 157 5.33 14.51 -3.31
N LEU A 158 5.73 13.28 -3.01
CA LEU A 158 6.65 13.05 -1.89
C LEU A 158 7.99 13.73 -2.10
N GLN A 159 8.49 13.76 -3.34
CA GLN A 159 9.72 14.46 -3.64
C GLN A 159 9.63 15.94 -3.31
N GLN A 160 8.44 16.52 -3.45
CA GLN A 160 8.20 17.92 -3.11
C GLN A 160 8.03 18.15 -1.61
N CYS A 161 7.66 17.09 -0.87
CA CYS A 161 7.32 17.23 0.54
C CYS A 161 8.49 16.99 1.48
N GLY A 162 9.61 16.45 0.99
CA GLY A 162 10.74 16.20 1.86
C GLY A 162 11.81 15.36 1.20
N HIS A 163 12.83 15.07 1.97
CA HIS A 163 13.93 14.22 1.52
C HIS A 163 13.50 12.75 1.59
N ILE A 164 13.78 12.01 0.55
CA ILE A 164 13.48 10.58 0.54
C ILE A 164 14.73 9.82 0.94
N SER A 165 14.59 9.00 1.99
CA SER A 165 15.65 8.09 2.42
C SER A 165 15.39 6.72 1.83
N TYR A 166 16.31 6.21 1.05
CA TYR A 166 16.19 4.88 0.47
C TYR A 166 16.93 3.87 1.33
N VAL A 167 16.32 2.70 1.51
CA VAL A 167 16.96 1.64 2.29
C VAL A 167 16.92 0.35 1.49
N GLU A 168 18.10 -0.21 1.25
CA GLU A 168 18.20 -1.48 0.51
C GLU A 168 17.78 -2.63 1.43
N VAL A 169 16.89 -3.48 0.94
CA VAL A 169 16.39 -4.64 1.70
C VAL A 169 16.59 -5.91 0.85
N PRO A 170 16.71 -7.07 1.49
CA PRO A 170 16.87 -8.33 0.74
C PRO A 170 15.54 -8.95 0.34
N ASP A 171 14.54 -8.15 0.08
CA ASP A 171 13.16 -8.57 -0.15
C ASP A 171 12.75 -8.15 -1.56
N LYS A 172 12.92 -9.06 -2.51
CA LYS A 172 12.51 -8.77 -3.89
C LYS A 172 11.01 -8.59 -4.01
N GLY A 173 10.24 -9.07 -3.01
CA GLY A 173 8.80 -8.91 -3.00
C GLY A 173 8.32 -7.47 -3.08
N ILE A 174 9.16 -6.51 -2.68
CA ILE A 174 8.78 -5.10 -2.77
C ILE A 174 8.55 -4.63 -4.21
N LEU A 175 9.03 -5.39 -5.19
CA LEU A 175 8.98 -4.99 -6.60
C LEU A 175 7.86 -5.69 -7.38
N TYR A 176 7.26 -6.75 -6.85
CA TYR A 176 6.28 -7.53 -7.64
C TYR A 176 4.94 -6.83 -7.67
N ASP A 177 4.60 -6.33 -8.84
CA ASP A 177 3.44 -5.49 -9.12
C ASP A 177 2.50 -6.29 -10.03
N MET A 178 1.24 -6.45 -9.62
CA MET A 178 0.24 -7.23 -10.36
C MET A 178 -0.56 -6.35 -11.30
N ASP A 179 -0.04 -6.10 -12.49
CA ASP A 179 -0.78 -5.28 -13.44
C ASP A 179 -1.49 -6.11 -14.50
N THR A 180 -0.89 -7.22 -14.90
CA THR A 180 -1.39 -8.08 -15.96
C THR A 180 -1.42 -9.53 -15.45
N PRO A 181 -2.14 -10.44 -16.15
CA PRO A 181 -2.08 -11.86 -15.77
C PRO A 181 -0.66 -12.43 -15.77
N GLU A 182 0.18 -11.97 -16.69
CA GLU A 182 1.57 -12.42 -16.72
C GLU A 182 2.33 -11.96 -15.48
N ASP A 183 2.07 -10.73 -15.03
CA ASP A 183 2.66 -10.24 -13.79
C ASP A 183 2.24 -11.10 -12.61
N PHE A 184 0.96 -11.48 -12.58
CA PHE A 184 0.46 -12.29 -11.48
C PHE A 184 1.10 -13.67 -11.48
N GLU A 185 1.28 -14.27 -12.66
CA GLU A 185 1.97 -15.56 -12.76
C GLU A 185 3.40 -15.46 -12.25
N ALA A 186 4.11 -14.39 -12.59
CA ALA A 186 5.48 -14.19 -12.11
C ALA A 186 5.51 -14.04 -10.59
N LEU A 187 4.55 -13.31 -10.06
CA LEU A 187 4.42 -13.10 -8.62
C LEU A 187 4.17 -14.43 -7.90
N LEU A 188 3.28 -15.25 -8.43
CA LEU A 188 2.99 -16.55 -7.84
C LEU A 188 4.22 -17.46 -7.88
N ALA A 189 4.95 -17.44 -8.99
CA ALA A 189 6.16 -18.26 -9.09
C ALA A 189 7.19 -17.83 -8.05
N TYR A 190 7.37 -16.52 -7.87
CA TYR A 190 8.29 -16.03 -6.85
C TYR A 190 7.84 -16.47 -5.46
N HIS A 191 6.55 -16.33 -5.17
CA HIS A 191 6.01 -16.71 -3.86
C HIS A 191 6.21 -18.19 -3.58
N ASN A 192 5.96 -19.03 -4.59
CA ASN A 192 6.03 -20.49 -4.40
C ASN A 192 7.45 -20.99 -4.23
N HIS A 193 8.45 -20.19 -4.56
CA HIS A 193 9.86 -20.59 -4.44
C HIS A 193 10.55 -19.91 -3.26
N GLN A 194 9.81 -19.32 -2.33
CA GLN A 194 10.38 -18.71 -1.12
C GLN A 194 10.48 -19.69 0.06
#